data_7ae4853abbca51b94ad720f55632916f
#
_entry.id   7ae4853abbca51b94ad720f55632916f
#
_cell.length_a   1.000
_cell.length_b   1.000
_cell.length_c   1.000
_cell.angle_alpha   90.00
_cell.angle_beta   90.00
_cell.angle_gamma   90.00
#
_symmetry.space_group_name_H-M   'P 1'
#
loop_
_entity.id
_entity.type
_entity.pdbx_description
1 polymer ?
#
loop_
_entity_poly.entity_id
_entity_poly.type
_entity_poly.pdbx_seq_one_letter_code
_entity_poly.pdbx_strand_id
1 'polypeptide(L)'
;ISECLVGSEMCIRDRYEAYLKDYDIKNNNCTIKAGSSGYFYTNKEISNGTYIQEGDSIGQIYPKEQSGYFAQVYVENSDIAKIKPDQEVKFEMASYPSSEYGYFTGTVKEIAKDVTVDQNTGNAYYIVKVECKNMEIKNSKGEKGKLKSGMAAQAKIVVDDDSVLHFVLDKINLVD
;
A
#
# COMPACT_ATOMS: atom_id res chain seq x y z
N ILE A 1 -14.01 6.43 66.17
CA ILE A 1 -12.62 6.11 65.71
C ILE A 1 -12.64 5.07 64.58
N SER A 2 -13.66 4.21 64.48
CA SER A 2 -13.73 3.18 63.43
C SER A 2 -14.06 3.66 62.03
N GLU A 3 -14.82 4.75 61.86
CA GLU A 3 -15.21 5.27 60.54
C GLU A 3 -14.04 5.95 59.79
N CYS A 4 -13.08 6.51 60.50
CA CYS A 4 -11.91 7.16 59.90
C CYS A 4 -10.88 6.16 59.36
N LEU A 5 -10.82 4.96 59.91
CA LEU A 5 -9.90 3.88 59.46
C LEU A 5 -10.36 3.22 58.15
N VAL A 6 -11.66 3.01 58.00
CA VAL A 6 -12.23 2.37 56.77
C VAL A 6 -12.01 3.21 55.54
N GLY A 7 -12.13 4.56 55.64
CA GLY A 7 -11.84 5.46 54.54
C GLY A 7 -10.35 5.46 54.14
N SER A 8 -9.46 5.37 55.11
CA SER A 8 -8.01 5.32 54.87
C SER A 8 -7.56 4.00 54.19
N GLU A 9 -8.09 2.88 54.64
CA GLU A 9 -7.79 1.56 54.05
C GLU A 9 -8.32 1.46 52.62
N MET A 10 -9.49 2.00 52.32
CA MET A 10 -10.05 2.06 50.98
C MET A 10 -9.16 2.87 50.03
N CYS A 11 -8.70 4.04 50.45
CA CYS A 11 -7.79 4.91 49.67
C CYS A 11 -6.42 4.23 49.42
N ILE A 12 -5.92 3.47 50.39
CA ILE A 12 -4.63 2.74 50.23
C ILE A 12 -4.81 1.60 49.24
N ARG A 13 -5.89 0.85 49.32
CA ARG A 13 -6.18 -0.22 48.37
C ARG A 13 -6.35 0.28 46.94
N ASP A 14 -7.12 1.34 46.74
CA ASP A 14 -7.35 1.92 45.42
C ASP A 14 -6.05 2.42 44.80
N ARG A 15 -5.18 3.04 45.61
CA ARG A 15 -3.85 3.47 45.16
C ARG A 15 -2.97 2.27 44.79
N TYR A 16 -3.00 1.20 45.56
CA TYR A 16 -2.23 -0.02 45.27
C TYR A 16 -2.71 -0.71 43.99
N GLU A 17 -4.02 -0.79 43.77
CA GLU A 17 -4.59 -1.31 42.52
C GLU A 17 -4.20 -0.46 41.30
N ALA A 18 -4.13 0.87 41.47
CA ALA A 18 -3.67 1.77 40.42
C ALA A 18 -2.18 1.53 40.08
N TYR A 19 -1.33 1.34 41.08
CA TYR A 19 0.09 0.99 40.89
C TYR A 19 0.27 -0.36 40.19
N LEU A 20 -0.50 -1.36 40.56
CA LEU A 20 -0.45 -2.67 39.90
C LEU A 20 -0.84 -2.59 38.42
N LYS A 21 -1.91 -1.84 38.09
CA LYS A 21 -2.32 -1.61 36.70
C LYS A 21 -1.23 -0.87 35.91
N ASP A 22 -0.63 0.17 36.49
CA ASP A 22 0.45 0.90 35.83
C ASP A 22 1.70 0.00 35.60
N TYR A 23 2.01 -0.85 36.56
CA TYR A 23 3.09 -1.84 36.44
C TYR A 23 2.80 -2.87 35.34
N ASP A 24 1.59 -3.39 35.27
CA ASP A 24 1.17 -4.33 34.24
C ASP A 24 1.21 -3.70 32.85
N ILE A 25 0.78 -2.44 32.71
CA ILE A 25 0.87 -1.69 31.45
C ILE A 25 2.35 -1.53 31.05
N LYS A 26 3.20 -1.10 31.96
CA LYS A 26 4.64 -0.95 31.68
C LYS A 26 5.29 -2.26 31.31
N ASN A 27 4.97 -3.34 31.98
CA ASN A 27 5.52 -4.67 31.69
C ASN A 27 5.04 -5.22 30.34
N ASN A 28 3.78 -4.99 29.99
CA ASN A 28 3.26 -5.36 28.67
C ASN A 28 3.89 -4.56 27.54
N ASN A 29 4.21 -3.30 27.78
CA ASN A 29 4.90 -2.44 26.80
C ASN A 29 6.37 -2.84 26.56
N CYS A 30 6.97 -3.65 27.45
CA CYS A 30 8.31 -4.22 27.23
C CYS A 30 8.31 -5.36 26.18
N THR A 31 7.13 -5.81 25.74
CA THR A 31 7.02 -6.88 24.75
C THR A 31 6.28 -6.37 23.52
N ILE A 32 6.98 -6.25 22.40
CA ILE A 32 6.39 -5.85 21.12
C ILE A 32 5.81 -7.10 20.44
N LYS A 33 4.51 -7.09 20.19
CA LYS A 33 3.79 -8.20 19.53
C LYS A 33 3.40 -7.81 18.12
N ALA A 34 3.47 -8.78 17.20
CA ALA A 34 2.97 -8.62 15.85
C ALA A 34 1.45 -8.43 15.85
N GLY A 35 0.95 -7.39 15.17
CA GLY A 35 -0.49 -7.13 15.06
C GLY A 35 -1.21 -8.05 14.06
N SER A 36 -0.47 -8.71 13.16
CA SER A 36 -0.99 -9.64 12.15
C SER A 36 -0.01 -10.77 11.86
N SER A 37 -0.52 -11.86 11.30
CA SER A 37 0.33 -12.98 10.84
C SER A 37 0.98 -12.62 9.51
N GLY A 38 2.29 -12.82 9.37
CA GLY A 38 3.01 -12.49 8.16
C GLY A 38 4.51 -12.74 8.25
N TYR A 39 5.22 -12.24 7.27
CA TYR A 39 6.69 -12.22 7.24
C TYR A 39 7.18 -10.90 7.79
N PHE A 40 8.03 -10.95 8.80
CA PHE A 40 8.63 -9.76 9.40
C PHE A 40 9.95 -9.42 8.72
N TYR A 41 10.08 -8.18 8.26
CA TYR A 41 11.32 -7.64 7.70
C TYR A 41 11.79 -6.46 8.56
N THR A 42 13.02 -6.55 9.03
CA THR A 42 13.64 -5.49 9.84
C THR A 42 14.21 -4.40 8.94
N ASN A 43 13.99 -3.14 9.32
CA ASN A 43 14.59 -1.98 8.63
C ASN A 43 16.00 -1.65 9.14
N LYS A 44 16.35 -2.18 10.32
CA LYS A 44 17.65 -1.97 10.99
C LYS A 44 18.15 -3.30 11.49
N GLU A 45 19.46 -3.49 11.55
CA GLU A 45 20.05 -4.60 12.28
C GLU A 45 19.80 -4.43 13.77
N ILE A 46 19.05 -5.36 14.36
CA ILE A 46 18.70 -5.37 15.77
C ILE A 46 19.49 -6.51 16.43
N SER A 47 20.40 -6.15 17.30
CA SER A 47 21.19 -7.09 18.11
C SER A 47 20.93 -6.85 19.59
N ASN A 48 21.35 -7.78 20.44
CA ASN A 48 21.25 -7.61 21.89
C ASN A 48 22.03 -6.34 22.32
N GLY A 49 21.33 -5.44 23.02
CA GLY A 49 21.88 -4.16 23.45
C GLY A 49 21.61 -2.98 22.51
N THR A 50 20.92 -3.20 21.38
CA THR A 50 20.50 -2.09 20.51
C THR A 50 19.45 -1.23 21.23
N TYR A 51 19.73 0.06 21.35
CA TYR A 51 18.78 1.03 21.90
C TYR A 51 17.76 1.43 20.83
N ILE A 52 16.48 1.32 21.17
CA ILE A 52 15.35 1.69 20.30
C ILE A 52 14.57 2.79 21.02
N GLN A 53 14.33 3.91 20.34
CA GLN A 53 13.53 5.01 20.89
C GLN A 53 12.04 4.77 20.66
N GLU A 54 11.23 5.37 21.50
CA GLU A 54 9.78 5.38 21.31
C GLU A 54 9.44 6.09 19.99
N GLY A 55 8.63 5.43 19.15
CA GLY A 55 8.30 5.91 17.81
C GLY A 55 9.23 5.42 16.69
N ASP A 56 10.33 4.74 17.01
CA ASP A 56 11.22 4.16 16.00
C ASP A 56 10.52 3.00 15.25
N SER A 57 10.64 3.01 13.93
CA SER A 57 10.21 1.89 13.10
C SER A 57 11.24 0.77 13.17
N ILE A 58 10.86 -0.36 13.72
CA ILE A 58 11.69 -1.56 13.86
C ILE A 58 11.70 -2.39 12.58
N GLY A 59 10.54 -2.45 11.90
CA GLY A 59 10.36 -3.24 10.70
C GLY A 59 8.92 -3.21 10.23
N GLN A 60 8.65 -4.00 9.20
CA GLN A 60 7.32 -4.12 8.58
C GLN A 60 6.89 -5.58 8.53
N ILE A 61 5.59 -5.81 8.73
CA ILE A 61 4.99 -7.15 8.61
C ILE A 61 4.25 -7.21 7.28
N TYR A 62 4.69 -8.13 6.41
CA TYR A 62 4.00 -8.43 5.16
C TYR A 62 3.06 -9.61 5.38
N PRO A 63 1.75 -9.47 5.17
CA PRO A 63 0.80 -10.56 5.37
C PRO A 63 1.14 -11.76 4.48
N LYS A 64 0.95 -12.96 5.01
CA LYS A 64 1.25 -14.21 4.30
C LYS A 64 0.30 -14.46 3.13
N GLU A 65 -0.94 -14.00 3.27
CA GLU A 65 -1.97 -14.06 2.24
C GLU A 65 -2.25 -12.63 1.77
N GLN A 66 -1.66 -12.25 0.64
CA GLN A 66 -2.09 -11.04 -0.06
C GLN A 66 -3.24 -11.43 -0.99
N SER A 67 -4.41 -10.93 -0.72
CA SER A 67 -5.60 -11.06 -1.57
C SER A 67 -5.50 -10.31 -2.90
N GLY A 68 -4.33 -9.78 -3.25
CA GLY A 68 -4.03 -9.06 -4.49
C GLY A 68 -2.88 -8.08 -4.31
N TYR A 69 -2.34 -7.63 -5.42
CA TYR A 69 -1.39 -6.52 -5.47
C TYR A 69 -2.10 -5.27 -5.95
N PHE A 70 -1.80 -4.16 -5.29
CA PHE A 70 -2.20 -2.84 -5.74
C PHE A 70 -1.00 -2.12 -6.30
N ALA A 71 -1.13 -1.61 -7.51
CA ALA A 71 -0.16 -0.71 -8.10
C ALA A 71 -0.58 0.74 -7.85
N GLN A 72 0.38 1.59 -7.50
CA GLN A 72 0.20 3.03 -7.47
C GLN A 72 0.72 3.60 -8.77
N VAL A 73 -0.16 4.20 -9.55
CA VAL A 73 0.16 4.84 -10.82
C VAL A 73 0.15 6.34 -10.63
N TYR A 74 1.23 6.99 -10.99
CA TYR A 74 1.39 8.44 -10.94
C TYR A 74 0.97 9.03 -12.27
N VAL A 75 -0.06 9.85 -12.27
CA VAL A 75 -0.68 10.44 -13.45
C VAL A 75 -0.53 11.94 -13.42
N GLU A 76 -0.10 12.53 -14.53
CA GLU A 76 0.00 13.98 -14.66
C GLU A 76 -1.38 14.65 -14.65
N ASN A 77 -1.40 15.90 -14.20
CA ASN A 77 -2.64 16.69 -14.12
C ASN A 77 -3.33 16.86 -15.49
N SER A 78 -2.58 16.82 -16.59
CA SER A 78 -3.09 16.91 -17.97
C SER A 78 -3.98 15.72 -18.37
N ASP A 79 -3.71 14.54 -17.83
CA ASP A 79 -4.32 13.29 -18.27
C ASP A 79 -5.37 12.73 -17.30
N ILE A 80 -5.45 13.25 -16.08
CA ILE A 80 -6.35 12.73 -15.05
C ILE A 80 -7.83 12.80 -15.45
N ALA A 81 -8.21 13.83 -16.25
CA ALA A 81 -9.59 14.02 -16.71
C ALA A 81 -10.11 12.86 -17.58
N LYS A 82 -9.20 12.13 -18.22
CA LYS A 82 -9.55 10.99 -19.09
C LYS A 82 -9.68 9.67 -18.34
N ILE A 83 -9.20 9.62 -17.08
CA ILE A 83 -9.15 8.40 -16.29
C ILE A 83 -10.44 8.24 -15.49
N LYS A 84 -11.04 7.09 -15.61
CA LYS A 84 -12.27 6.71 -14.89
C LYS A 84 -12.04 5.43 -14.08
N PRO A 85 -12.80 5.24 -13.00
CA PRO A 85 -12.84 3.94 -12.32
C PRO A 85 -13.21 2.81 -13.30
N ASP A 86 -12.75 1.62 -13.01
CA ASP A 86 -12.96 0.37 -13.75
C ASP A 86 -12.28 0.28 -15.13
N GLN A 87 -11.51 1.28 -15.56
CA GLN A 87 -10.68 1.18 -16.76
C GLN A 87 -9.60 0.10 -16.66
N GLU A 88 -9.30 -0.54 -17.79
CA GLU A 88 -8.22 -1.51 -17.89
C GLU A 88 -6.85 -0.81 -17.93
N VAL A 89 -5.91 -1.35 -17.17
CA VAL A 89 -4.53 -0.89 -17.14
C VAL A 89 -3.59 -2.03 -17.50
N LYS A 90 -2.69 -1.80 -18.44
CA LYS A 90 -1.63 -2.72 -18.84
C LYS A 90 -0.30 -2.25 -18.27
N PHE A 91 0.36 -3.11 -17.53
CA PHE A 91 1.66 -2.84 -16.91
C PHE A 91 2.78 -3.51 -17.70
N GLU A 92 3.75 -2.72 -18.11
CA GLU A 92 4.99 -3.18 -18.70
C GLU A 92 6.10 -3.10 -17.65
N MET A 93 6.62 -4.24 -17.26
CA MET A 93 7.64 -4.35 -16.23
C MET A 93 9.03 -4.32 -16.84
N ALA A 94 9.94 -3.52 -16.28
CA ALA A 94 11.34 -3.52 -16.70
C ALA A 94 12.01 -4.89 -16.53
N SER A 95 11.57 -5.67 -15.52
CA SER A 95 12.09 -7.01 -15.23
C SER A 95 11.52 -8.11 -16.13
N TYR A 96 10.41 -7.85 -16.83
CA TYR A 96 9.72 -8.82 -17.71
C TYR A 96 9.32 -8.11 -19.00
N PRO A 97 10.18 -8.15 -20.05
CA PRO A 97 9.90 -7.48 -21.31
C PRO A 97 8.56 -7.93 -21.92
N SER A 98 7.76 -6.96 -22.35
CA SER A 98 6.42 -7.22 -22.91
C SER A 98 6.43 -8.06 -24.18
N SER A 99 7.54 -8.05 -24.92
CA SER A 99 7.75 -8.88 -26.12
C SER A 99 7.82 -10.38 -25.81
N GLU A 100 8.26 -10.77 -24.61
CA GLU A 100 8.41 -12.16 -24.20
C GLU A 100 7.30 -12.63 -23.25
N TYR A 101 6.94 -11.78 -22.29
CA TYR A 101 6.01 -12.11 -21.22
C TYR A 101 4.61 -11.51 -21.39
N GLY A 102 4.45 -10.53 -22.31
CA GLY A 102 3.21 -9.79 -22.43
C GLY A 102 3.05 -8.72 -21.34
N TYR A 103 1.82 -8.40 -21.01
CA TYR A 103 1.47 -7.37 -20.04
C TYR A 103 0.80 -7.96 -18.82
N PHE A 104 1.14 -7.44 -17.64
CA PHE A 104 0.29 -7.61 -16.47
C PHE A 104 -0.92 -6.69 -16.60
N THR A 105 -2.09 -7.18 -16.25
CA THR A 105 -3.32 -6.41 -16.37
C THR A 105 -3.89 -6.09 -15.00
N GLY A 106 -4.53 -4.94 -14.91
CA GLY A 106 -5.20 -4.47 -13.72
C GLY A 106 -6.43 -3.65 -14.06
N THR A 107 -7.14 -3.22 -13.02
CA THR A 107 -8.32 -2.37 -13.13
C THR A 107 -8.17 -1.18 -12.19
N VAL A 108 -8.48 0.02 -12.65
CA VAL A 108 -8.52 1.23 -11.83
C VAL A 108 -9.59 1.06 -10.75
N LYS A 109 -9.19 1.14 -9.47
CA LYS A 109 -10.12 1.05 -8.33
C LYS A 109 -10.41 2.39 -7.72
N GLU A 110 -9.39 3.20 -7.53
CA GLU A 110 -9.52 4.46 -6.83
C GLU A 110 -8.61 5.51 -7.46
N ILE A 111 -9.13 6.71 -7.62
CA ILE A 111 -8.39 7.88 -8.08
C ILE A 111 -8.29 8.83 -6.89
N ALA A 112 -7.09 9.23 -6.51
CA ALA A 112 -6.90 10.20 -5.43
C ALA A 112 -7.63 11.52 -5.77
N LYS A 113 -8.29 12.08 -4.77
CA LYS A 113 -9.02 13.36 -4.92
C LYS A 113 -8.10 14.57 -4.82
N ASP A 114 -6.88 14.36 -4.35
CA ASP A 114 -5.91 15.40 -4.10
C ASP A 114 -4.60 15.14 -4.83
N VAL A 115 -3.89 16.21 -5.11
CA VAL A 115 -2.63 16.22 -5.85
C VAL A 115 -1.48 15.99 -4.88
N THR A 116 -0.57 15.11 -5.25
CA THR A 116 0.71 14.95 -4.55
C THR A 116 1.79 15.69 -5.31
N VAL A 117 2.54 16.53 -4.60
CA VAL A 117 3.67 17.28 -5.18
C VAL A 117 4.96 16.58 -4.77
N ASP A 118 5.77 16.24 -5.75
CA ASP A 118 7.13 15.73 -5.50
C ASP A 118 8.03 16.91 -5.10
N GLN A 119 8.55 16.85 -3.88
CA GLN A 119 9.39 17.89 -3.29
C GLN A 119 10.72 18.09 -4.04
N ASN A 120 11.20 17.09 -4.78
CA ASN A 120 12.46 17.15 -5.48
C ASN A 120 12.33 17.74 -6.88
N THR A 121 11.25 17.41 -7.59
CA THR A 121 11.02 17.82 -8.98
C THR A 121 10.03 18.98 -9.10
N GLY A 122 9.23 19.24 -8.07
CA GLY A 122 8.14 20.22 -8.08
C GLY A 122 6.94 19.81 -8.93
N ASN A 123 6.96 18.59 -9.50
CA ASN A 123 5.87 18.10 -10.34
C ASN A 123 4.69 17.66 -9.49
N ALA A 124 3.49 18.00 -9.96
CA ALA A 124 2.25 17.63 -9.34
C ALA A 124 1.61 16.46 -10.10
N TYR A 125 1.23 15.40 -9.37
CA TYR A 125 0.61 14.23 -9.95
C TYR A 125 -0.51 13.67 -9.06
N TYR A 126 -1.44 12.98 -9.67
CA TYR A 126 -2.48 12.22 -8.98
C TYR A 126 -2.03 10.77 -8.79
N ILE A 127 -2.39 10.20 -7.66
CA ILE A 127 -2.14 8.79 -7.37
C ILE A 127 -3.41 8.00 -7.74
N VAL A 128 -3.27 7.07 -8.67
CA VAL A 128 -4.33 6.14 -9.08
C VAL A 128 -3.98 4.76 -8.55
N LYS A 129 -4.88 4.18 -7.77
CA LYS A 129 -4.75 2.80 -7.27
C LYS A 129 -5.36 1.83 -8.26
N VAL A 130 -4.56 0.89 -8.70
CA VAL A 130 -4.95 -0.15 -9.66
C VAL A 130 -4.83 -1.51 -8.99
N GLU A 131 -5.90 -2.29 -9.02
CA GLU A 131 -5.90 -3.67 -8.57
C GLU A 131 -5.36 -4.57 -9.68
N CYS A 132 -4.28 -5.29 -9.42
CA CYS A 132 -3.70 -6.22 -10.38
C CYS A 132 -4.50 -7.53 -10.43
N LYS A 133 -5.02 -7.89 -11.61
CA LYS A 133 -5.79 -9.12 -11.81
C LYS A 133 -4.90 -10.36 -11.89
N ASN A 134 -3.78 -10.23 -12.59
CA ASN A 134 -2.85 -11.33 -12.82
C ASN A 134 -1.58 -11.12 -12.00
N MET A 135 -1.25 -12.07 -11.15
CA MET A 135 -0.01 -12.07 -10.36
C MET A 135 1.12 -12.82 -11.04
N GLU A 136 0.80 -13.66 -12.01
CA GLU A 136 1.76 -14.48 -12.76
C GLU A 136 1.48 -14.36 -14.25
N ILE A 137 2.53 -14.22 -15.03
CA ILE A 137 2.52 -14.31 -16.49
C ILE A 137 3.49 -15.41 -16.93
N LYS A 138 3.28 -15.96 -18.12
CA LYS A 138 4.13 -16.98 -18.70
C LYS A 138 4.66 -16.49 -20.05
N ASN A 139 5.94 -16.70 -20.28
CA ASN A 139 6.49 -16.46 -21.60
C ASN A 139 6.15 -17.62 -22.54
N SER A 140 6.47 -17.44 -23.83
CA SER A 140 6.29 -18.47 -24.87
C SER A 140 7.11 -19.76 -24.62
N LYS A 141 8.13 -19.70 -23.75
CA LYS A 141 8.98 -20.83 -23.34
C LYS A 141 8.46 -21.53 -22.08
N GLY A 142 7.36 -21.05 -21.49
CA GLY A 142 6.75 -21.61 -20.26
C GLY A 142 7.38 -21.13 -18.96
N GLU A 143 8.33 -20.19 -19.00
CA GLU A 143 8.89 -19.58 -17.80
C GLU A 143 7.86 -18.63 -17.17
N LYS A 144 7.77 -18.65 -15.85
CA LYS A 144 6.80 -17.86 -15.10
C LYS A 144 7.43 -16.57 -14.57
N GLY A 145 6.86 -15.43 -14.95
CA GLY A 145 7.09 -14.15 -14.30
C GLY A 145 6.09 -13.95 -13.16
N LYS A 146 6.57 -13.61 -11.98
CA LYS A 146 5.74 -13.36 -10.80
C LYS A 146 5.93 -11.94 -10.28
N LEU A 147 4.83 -11.23 -10.02
CA LEU A 147 4.85 -9.92 -9.39
C LEU A 147 5.43 -10.01 -7.97
N LYS A 148 6.25 -9.03 -7.64
CA LYS A 148 6.78 -8.82 -6.28
C LYS A 148 6.49 -7.38 -5.84
N SER A 149 6.27 -7.21 -4.56
CA SER A 149 6.15 -5.87 -3.97
C SER A 149 7.43 -5.04 -4.22
N GLY A 150 7.26 -3.76 -4.56
CA GLY A 150 8.38 -2.86 -4.87
C GLY A 150 8.89 -2.88 -6.31
N MET A 151 8.27 -3.68 -7.20
CA MET A 151 8.60 -3.63 -8.63
C MET A 151 8.09 -2.33 -9.26
N ALA A 152 8.94 -1.73 -10.10
CA ALA A 152 8.57 -0.59 -10.92
C ALA A 152 8.05 -1.06 -12.28
N ALA A 153 7.01 -0.39 -12.76
CA ALA A 153 6.38 -0.68 -14.05
C ALA A 153 5.96 0.61 -14.75
N GLN A 154 5.89 0.57 -16.06
CA GLN A 154 5.20 1.58 -16.85
C GLN A 154 3.73 1.15 -17.03
N ALA A 155 2.80 2.02 -16.64
CA ALA A 155 1.37 1.79 -16.78
C ALA A 155 0.85 2.40 -18.08
N LYS A 156 0.07 1.64 -18.83
CA LYS A 156 -0.67 2.07 -20.01
C LYS A 156 -2.16 1.92 -19.70
N ILE A 157 -2.84 3.03 -19.49
CA ILE A 157 -4.28 3.05 -19.18
C ILE A 157 -5.04 3.13 -20.50
N VAL A 158 -5.99 2.23 -20.69
CA VAL A 158 -6.88 2.23 -21.87
C VAL A 158 -7.99 3.24 -21.59
N VAL A 159 -7.95 4.37 -22.31
CA VAL A 159 -8.87 5.49 -22.10
C VAL A 159 -10.12 5.33 -22.97
N ASP A 160 -9.93 4.97 -24.24
CA ASP A 160 -10.99 4.81 -25.22
C ASP A 160 -10.77 3.54 -26.04
N ASP A 161 -11.86 2.82 -26.31
CA ASP A 161 -11.90 1.60 -27.14
C ASP A 161 -12.60 1.91 -28.48
N ASP A 162 -12.26 3.06 -29.08
CA ASP A 162 -12.84 3.44 -30.37
C ASP A 162 -12.30 2.60 -31.51
N SER A 163 -13.19 2.22 -32.42
CA SER A 163 -12.76 1.55 -33.66
C SER A 163 -11.95 2.53 -34.51
N VAL A 164 -10.93 2.00 -35.21
CA VAL A 164 -10.08 2.80 -36.10
C VAL A 164 -10.92 3.58 -37.12
N LEU A 165 -12.05 2.99 -37.56
CA LEU A 165 -12.98 3.64 -38.49
C LEU A 165 -13.65 4.86 -37.86
N HIS A 166 -14.08 4.75 -36.59
CA HIS A 166 -14.73 5.85 -35.87
C HIS A 166 -13.74 7.00 -35.62
N PHE A 167 -12.51 6.67 -35.21
CA PHE A 167 -11.44 7.64 -35.05
C PHE A 167 -11.12 8.41 -36.34
N VAL A 168 -11.09 7.72 -37.51
CA VAL A 168 -10.84 8.36 -38.81
C VAL A 168 -12.02 9.26 -39.22
N LEU A 169 -13.27 8.79 -39.01
CA LEU A 169 -14.46 9.55 -39.34
C LEU A 169 -14.62 10.80 -38.49
N ASP A 170 -14.27 10.73 -37.22
CA ASP A 170 -14.25 11.88 -36.29
C ASP A 170 -13.20 12.93 -36.72
N LYS A 171 -12.00 12.48 -37.12
CA LYS A 171 -10.93 13.35 -37.64
C LYS A 171 -11.29 14.11 -38.90
N ILE A 172 -12.18 13.58 -39.73
CA ILE A 172 -12.63 14.24 -40.97
C ILE A 172 -14.00 14.92 -40.80
N ASN A 173 -14.48 15.10 -39.55
CA ASN A 173 -15.76 15.73 -39.20
C ASN A 173 -16.98 15.16 -39.97
N LEU A 174 -16.99 13.85 -40.19
CA LEU A 174 -18.09 13.14 -40.86
C LEU A 174 -19.12 12.50 -39.91
N VAL A 175 -18.86 12.58 -38.60
CA VAL A 175 -19.78 12.13 -37.54
C VAL A 175 -19.84 13.24 -36.49
N ASP A 176 -21.06 13.80 -36.30
CA ASP A 176 -21.43 14.65 -35.17
C ASP A 176 -21.84 13.81 -33.97
#